data_71260cf88cb8e9734e53a308ab6b0efe
#
_entry.id   71260cf88cb8e9734e53a308ab6b0efe
#
_cell.length_a   1.000
_cell.length_b   1.000
_cell.length_c   1.000
_cell.angle_alpha   90.00
_cell.angle_beta   90.00
_cell.angle_gamma   90.00
#
_symmetry.space_group_name_H-M   'P 1'
#
loop_
_entity.id
_entity.type
_entity.pdbx_description
1 polymer ?
#
loop_
_entity_poly.entity_id
_entity_poly.type
_entity_poly.pdbx_seq_one_letter_code
_entity_poly.pdbx_strand_id
1 'polypeptide(L)'
;MKKYTLIFILLITAVFNAAGCRFTVREIGFSILSQDIYTLAVIDEKADANDSFWKQFHNRNRDCNLRLEILNPVHDAEHPVVKNAKQHGIKFPATVLIAPDNRLYLFEGNNILKIYSEILESKLGLKMGTLFPDIFAVAFFVEGKDARKNKTALIHINKNCADIENLMPNMPKIIKNGPVVIPVSTGDFKSEKLLLWSLGIEKVPEEPLAFILYGRGRIIGEALGFKQITEGGVYKYLSMIGADCECGLDRKWMLGHQIPLLWNMDSRQHLTKLVGFDVDNPMILAEMSRILAKETTAGATGSVAFAPETIDLDKTFGNQSSGSNSTSTQQPENEPGKALIYSMIALFLIVSLVGVFILFRKKN
;
A
#
# COMPACT_ATOMS: atom_id res chain seq x y z
N MET A 1 -22.91 10.94 47.11
CA MET A 1 -23.04 11.47 45.74
C MET A 1 -21.69 11.61 45.04
N LYS A 2 -20.70 12.33 45.53
CA LYS A 2 -19.41 12.53 44.84
C LYS A 2 -18.65 11.26 44.39
N LYS A 3 -18.69 10.16 45.18
CA LYS A 3 -18.00 8.89 44.80
C LYS A 3 -18.61 8.20 43.59
N TYR A 4 -19.93 8.19 43.43
CA TYR A 4 -20.58 7.55 42.28
C TYR A 4 -20.45 8.35 40.99
N THR A 5 -20.41 9.68 41.10
CA THR A 5 -20.16 10.56 39.96
C THR A 5 -18.75 10.35 39.42
N LEU A 6 -17.76 10.15 40.29
CA LEU A 6 -16.38 9.87 39.86
C LEU A 6 -16.26 8.51 39.14
N ILE A 7 -16.92 7.46 39.66
CA ILE A 7 -16.95 6.14 39.02
C ILE A 7 -17.64 6.19 37.67
N PHE A 8 -18.72 6.96 37.54
CA PHE A 8 -19.45 7.10 36.25
C PHE A 8 -18.61 7.84 35.20
N ILE A 9 -17.89 8.91 35.60
CA ILE A 9 -16.95 9.62 34.71
C ILE A 9 -15.82 8.71 34.29
N LEU A 10 -15.27 7.88 35.21
CA LEU A 10 -14.18 6.93 34.91
C LEU A 10 -14.64 5.83 33.97
N LEU A 11 -15.90 5.33 34.09
CA LEU A 11 -16.49 4.36 33.17
C LEU A 11 -16.73 4.96 31.78
N ILE A 12 -17.22 6.21 31.70
CA ILE A 12 -17.40 6.89 30.41
C ILE A 12 -16.05 7.12 29.72
N THR A 13 -15.02 7.56 30.42
CA THR A 13 -13.69 7.75 29.83
C THR A 13 -13.04 6.43 29.40
N ALA A 14 -13.29 5.33 30.10
CA ALA A 14 -12.82 4.00 29.71
C ALA A 14 -13.48 3.50 28.41
N VAL A 15 -14.78 3.78 28.20
CA VAL A 15 -15.50 3.39 26.98
C VAL A 15 -15.03 4.21 25.75
N PHE A 16 -14.75 5.50 25.94
CA PHE A 16 -14.26 6.36 24.86
C PHE A 16 -12.83 6.00 24.41
N ASN A 17 -12.00 5.44 25.28
CA ASN A 17 -10.64 4.99 24.91
C ASN A 17 -10.60 3.63 24.17
N ALA A 18 -11.73 2.90 24.12
CA ALA A 18 -11.80 1.58 23.45
C ALA A 18 -12.14 1.66 21.95
N ALA A 19 -12.43 2.85 21.39
CA ALA A 19 -12.92 3.04 20.03
C ALA A 19 -11.82 3.40 18.99
N GLY A 20 -10.54 3.34 19.37
CA GLY A 20 -9.43 3.57 18.42
C GLY A 20 -9.22 2.39 17.48
N CYS A 21 -9.06 2.65 16.19
CA CYS A 21 -8.65 1.64 15.23
C CYS A 21 -7.32 1.02 15.64
N ARG A 22 -7.25 -0.30 15.53
CA ARG A 22 -6.03 -1.04 15.90
C ARG A 22 -4.88 -0.77 14.93
N PHE A 23 -5.18 -0.55 13.65
CA PHE A 23 -4.20 -0.37 12.58
C PHE A 23 -4.40 0.96 11.86
N THR A 24 -3.29 1.55 11.42
CA THR A 24 -3.27 2.68 10.49
C THR A 24 -3.11 2.16 9.05
N VAL A 25 -3.40 3.03 8.06
CA VAL A 25 -3.14 2.73 6.64
C VAL A 25 -1.67 2.37 6.43
N ARG A 26 -0.75 3.06 7.11
CA ARG A 26 0.68 2.77 7.06
C ARG A 26 1.00 1.33 7.49
N GLU A 27 0.43 0.86 8.59
CA GLU A 27 0.68 -0.50 9.10
C GLU A 27 0.12 -1.56 8.18
N ILE A 28 -1.07 -1.35 7.60
CA ILE A 28 -1.62 -2.22 6.57
C ILE A 28 -0.69 -2.29 5.35
N GLY A 29 -0.07 -1.17 4.98
CA GLY A 29 0.89 -1.11 3.88
C GLY A 29 2.11 -2.02 4.05
N PHE A 30 2.45 -2.40 5.29
CA PHE A 30 3.53 -3.36 5.56
C PHE A 30 3.12 -4.82 5.47
N SER A 31 1.82 -5.14 5.41
CA SER A 31 1.35 -6.52 5.31
C SER A 31 1.58 -7.10 3.91
N ILE A 32 1.60 -8.44 3.83
CA ILE A 32 1.64 -9.18 2.56
C ILE A 32 0.27 -9.24 1.85
N LEU A 33 -0.77 -8.64 2.43
CA LEU A 33 -2.12 -8.65 1.85
C LEU A 33 -2.11 -7.95 0.50
N SER A 34 -2.63 -8.62 -0.53
CA SER A 34 -2.67 -8.14 -1.92
C SER A 34 -1.32 -7.63 -2.40
N GLN A 35 -0.25 -8.39 -2.12
CA GLN A 35 1.10 -8.06 -2.57
C GLN A 35 1.18 -8.18 -4.08
N ASP A 36 1.72 -7.16 -4.73
CA ASP A 36 2.08 -7.20 -6.15
C ASP A 36 3.32 -8.05 -6.34
N ILE A 37 3.21 -9.10 -7.15
CA ILE A 37 4.32 -10.01 -7.42
C ILE A 37 4.89 -9.72 -8.80
N TYR A 38 6.18 -9.39 -8.84
CA TYR A 38 6.96 -9.39 -10.07
C TYR A 38 7.46 -10.79 -10.36
N THR A 39 7.43 -11.22 -11.61
CA THR A 39 7.93 -12.53 -12.02
C THR A 39 9.15 -12.38 -12.90
N LEU A 40 10.30 -12.87 -12.43
CA LEU A 40 11.50 -13.01 -13.22
C LEU A 40 11.48 -14.40 -13.87
N ALA A 41 11.17 -14.47 -15.16
CA ALA A 41 11.10 -15.72 -15.90
C ALA A 41 12.37 -15.96 -16.69
N VAL A 42 13.00 -17.12 -16.45
CA VAL A 42 14.11 -17.65 -17.24
C VAL A 42 13.52 -18.69 -18.19
N ILE A 43 13.49 -18.37 -19.49
CA ILE A 43 12.92 -19.24 -20.52
C ILE A 43 14.08 -19.84 -21.33
N ASP A 44 14.43 -21.09 -21.01
CA ASP A 44 15.55 -21.78 -21.63
C ASP A 44 15.28 -23.29 -21.66
N GLU A 45 15.53 -23.95 -22.82
CA GLU A 45 15.39 -25.41 -22.98
C GLU A 45 16.35 -26.20 -22.07
N LYS A 46 17.48 -25.60 -21.70
CA LYS A 46 18.54 -26.22 -20.89
C LYS A 46 18.45 -25.93 -19.41
N ALA A 47 17.55 -25.03 -18.99
CA ALA A 47 17.41 -24.70 -17.60
C ALA A 47 16.70 -25.83 -16.83
N ASP A 48 17.30 -26.27 -15.71
CA ASP A 48 16.71 -27.26 -14.81
C ASP A 48 16.22 -26.56 -13.53
N ALA A 49 14.91 -26.52 -13.35
CA ALA A 49 14.27 -25.95 -12.16
C ALA A 49 14.64 -26.67 -10.85
N ASN A 50 15.17 -27.91 -10.94
CA ASN A 50 15.61 -28.69 -9.78
C ASN A 50 17.03 -28.37 -9.33
N ASP A 51 17.77 -27.55 -10.07
CA ASP A 51 19.12 -27.13 -9.68
C ASP A 51 19.10 -26.50 -8.28
N SER A 52 20.11 -26.88 -7.49
CA SER A 52 20.29 -26.42 -6.13
C SER A 52 20.44 -24.89 -6.03
N PHE A 53 21.00 -24.26 -7.07
CA PHE A 53 21.11 -22.80 -7.18
C PHE A 53 19.74 -22.12 -7.12
N TRP A 54 18.76 -22.59 -7.90
CA TRP A 54 17.43 -22.00 -7.96
C TRP A 54 16.67 -22.17 -6.65
N LYS A 55 16.81 -23.32 -5.99
CA LYS A 55 16.22 -23.58 -4.68
C LYS A 55 16.78 -22.65 -3.59
N GLN A 56 18.11 -22.46 -3.59
CA GLN A 56 18.75 -21.54 -2.66
C GLN A 56 18.35 -20.10 -2.93
N PHE A 57 18.31 -19.71 -4.20
CA PHE A 57 17.88 -18.38 -4.63
C PHE A 57 16.45 -18.08 -4.17
N HIS A 58 15.52 -19.00 -4.41
CA HIS A 58 14.12 -18.87 -3.96
C HIS A 58 14.01 -18.72 -2.44
N ASN A 59 14.70 -19.55 -1.69
CA ASN A 59 14.68 -19.50 -0.22
C ASN A 59 15.23 -18.17 0.33
N ARG A 60 16.27 -17.63 -0.29
CA ARG A 60 16.90 -16.36 0.13
C ARG A 60 15.98 -15.15 -0.09
N ASN A 61 15.12 -15.23 -1.09
CA ASN A 61 14.29 -14.12 -1.54
C ASN A 61 12.80 -14.28 -1.20
N ARG A 62 12.49 -15.19 -0.29
CA ARG A 62 11.12 -15.54 0.08
C ARG A 62 10.25 -14.36 0.50
N ASP A 63 10.85 -13.37 1.16
CA ASP A 63 10.12 -12.22 1.71
C ASP A 63 10.07 -11.02 0.73
N CYS A 64 10.73 -11.13 -0.45
CA CYS A 64 10.65 -10.14 -1.51
C CYS A 64 9.38 -10.32 -2.35
N ASN A 65 8.97 -9.26 -3.02
CA ASN A 65 7.87 -9.33 -3.98
C ASN A 65 8.34 -9.70 -5.42
N LEU A 66 9.44 -10.45 -5.51
CA LEU A 66 9.98 -10.99 -6.75
C LEU A 66 9.95 -12.52 -6.72
N ARG A 67 9.24 -13.13 -7.67
CA ARG A 67 9.18 -14.57 -7.88
C ARG A 67 10.08 -14.95 -9.05
N LEU A 68 10.80 -16.05 -8.92
CA LEU A 68 11.57 -16.64 -10.00
C LEU A 68 10.79 -17.81 -10.60
N GLU A 69 10.67 -17.83 -11.92
CA GLU A 69 10.12 -18.97 -12.68
C GLU A 69 11.14 -19.43 -13.72
N ILE A 70 11.31 -20.75 -13.82
CA ILE A 70 12.19 -21.39 -14.79
C ILE A 70 11.30 -22.22 -15.69
N LEU A 71 11.29 -21.87 -16.99
CA LEU A 71 10.34 -22.39 -17.95
C LEU A 71 11.09 -22.96 -19.16
N ASN A 72 10.73 -24.17 -19.56
CA ASN A 72 11.18 -24.74 -20.80
C ASN A 72 10.21 -24.34 -21.94
N PRO A 73 10.67 -23.64 -23.01
CA PRO A 73 9.79 -23.09 -24.04
C PRO A 73 9.10 -24.18 -24.89
N VAL A 74 9.55 -25.44 -24.78
CA VAL A 74 8.94 -26.61 -25.48
C VAL A 74 7.95 -27.31 -24.54
N HIS A 75 8.38 -27.66 -23.32
CA HIS A 75 7.54 -28.38 -22.37
C HIS A 75 6.45 -27.50 -21.78
N ASP A 76 6.78 -26.23 -21.52
CA ASP A 76 5.87 -25.23 -20.93
C ASP A 76 5.27 -24.32 -22.02
N ALA A 77 5.10 -24.80 -23.25
CA ALA A 77 4.64 -23.98 -24.39
C ALA A 77 3.29 -23.29 -24.11
N GLU A 78 2.42 -23.93 -23.31
CA GLU A 78 1.10 -23.43 -22.94
C GLU A 78 1.12 -22.48 -21.72
N HIS A 79 2.26 -22.36 -21.04
CA HIS A 79 2.38 -21.48 -19.89
C HIS A 79 2.14 -20.02 -20.30
N PRO A 80 1.34 -19.23 -19.53
CA PRO A 80 0.98 -17.86 -19.90
C PRO A 80 2.19 -16.96 -20.20
N VAL A 81 3.26 -17.10 -19.45
CA VAL A 81 4.51 -16.34 -19.63
C VAL A 81 5.17 -16.67 -20.96
N VAL A 82 5.27 -17.98 -21.32
CA VAL A 82 5.87 -18.42 -22.59
C VAL A 82 5.03 -17.96 -23.78
N LYS A 83 3.70 -18.05 -23.67
CA LYS A 83 2.78 -17.53 -24.69
C LYS A 83 2.94 -16.03 -24.89
N ASN A 84 2.94 -15.28 -23.80
CA ASN A 84 3.08 -13.83 -23.81
C ASN A 84 4.44 -13.42 -24.45
N ALA A 85 5.54 -14.07 -24.04
CA ALA A 85 6.85 -13.83 -24.64
C ALA A 85 6.87 -14.11 -26.16
N LYS A 86 6.26 -15.21 -26.60
CA LYS A 86 6.12 -15.55 -28.03
C LYS A 86 5.30 -14.50 -28.79
N GLN A 87 4.20 -14.03 -28.23
CA GLN A 87 3.35 -12.98 -28.82
C GLN A 87 4.10 -11.65 -29.01
N HIS A 88 5.05 -11.34 -28.11
CA HIS A 88 5.93 -10.19 -28.23
C HIS A 88 7.18 -10.44 -29.10
N GLY A 89 7.24 -11.59 -29.78
CA GLY A 89 8.34 -11.92 -30.69
C GLY A 89 9.67 -12.20 -29.98
N ILE A 90 9.66 -12.50 -28.68
CA ILE A 90 10.87 -12.79 -27.91
C ILE A 90 11.44 -14.14 -28.34
N LYS A 91 12.72 -14.16 -28.71
CA LYS A 91 13.48 -15.38 -29.06
C LYS A 91 14.10 -15.99 -27.80
N PHE A 92 14.11 -17.31 -27.72
CA PHE A 92 14.70 -18.05 -26.61
C PHE A 92 16.11 -18.54 -26.94
N PRO A 93 17.04 -18.66 -25.95
CA PRO A 93 16.80 -18.41 -24.52
C PRO A 93 16.62 -16.92 -24.21
N ALA A 94 15.78 -16.62 -23.21
CA ALA A 94 15.48 -15.24 -22.78
C ALA A 94 15.24 -15.17 -21.28
N THR A 95 15.58 -14.02 -20.70
CA THR A 95 15.19 -13.66 -19.32
C THR A 95 14.30 -12.43 -19.38
N VAL A 96 13.12 -12.53 -18.82
CA VAL A 96 12.11 -11.46 -18.82
C VAL A 96 11.61 -11.17 -17.41
N LEU A 97 11.40 -9.89 -17.10
CA LEU A 97 10.68 -9.47 -15.90
C LEU A 97 9.26 -9.12 -16.30
N ILE A 98 8.31 -9.67 -15.57
CA ILE A 98 6.88 -9.42 -15.75
C ILE A 98 6.38 -8.64 -14.55
N ALA A 99 5.83 -7.47 -14.79
CA ALA A 99 5.18 -6.66 -13.77
C ALA A 99 3.77 -7.20 -13.44
N PRO A 100 3.20 -6.84 -12.27
CA PRO A 100 1.83 -7.22 -11.89
C PRO A 100 0.75 -6.83 -12.91
N ASP A 101 0.98 -5.79 -13.69
CA ASP A 101 0.12 -5.31 -14.78
C ASP A 101 0.40 -5.98 -16.15
N ASN A 102 1.19 -7.05 -16.16
CA ASN A 102 1.62 -7.83 -17.32
C ASN A 102 2.56 -7.11 -18.30
N ARG A 103 3.11 -5.95 -17.98
CA ARG A 103 4.19 -5.35 -18.76
C ARG A 103 5.42 -6.26 -18.72
N LEU A 104 6.12 -6.36 -19.86
CA LEU A 104 7.31 -7.16 -20.01
C LEU A 104 8.56 -6.29 -20.13
N TYR A 105 9.61 -6.67 -19.44
CA TYR A 105 10.96 -6.13 -19.61
C TYR A 105 11.92 -7.24 -20.01
N LEU A 106 12.50 -7.14 -21.21
CA LEU A 106 13.47 -8.11 -21.72
C LEU A 106 14.89 -7.71 -21.31
N PHE A 107 15.62 -8.63 -20.69
CA PHE A 107 17.03 -8.40 -20.35
C PHE A 107 17.96 -8.81 -21.49
N GLU A 108 19.03 -8.03 -21.65
CA GLU A 108 20.16 -8.38 -22.50
C GLU A 108 21.09 -9.33 -21.73
N GLY A 109 21.00 -10.64 -22.03
CA GLY A 109 21.83 -11.68 -21.40
C GLY A 109 21.14 -12.44 -20.27
N ASN A 110 21.84 -13.45 -19.71
CA ASN A 110 21.26 -14.46 -18.81
C ASN A 110 21.95 -14.49 -17.44
N ASN A 111 22.72 -13.48 -17.07
CA ASN A 111 23.33 -13.45 -15.74
C ASN A 111 22.29 -13.09 -14.68
N ILE A 112 21.64 -14.12 -14.12
CA ILE A 112 20.52 -13.96 -13.20
C ILE A 112 20.89 -13.21 -11.93
N LEU A 113 22.10 -13.41 -11.39
CA LEU A 113 22.53 -12.67 -10.18
C LEU A 113 22.66 -11.19 -10.47
N LYS A 114 23.19 -10.82 -11.63
CA LYS A 114 23.29 -9.42 -12.06
C LYS A 114 21.89 -8.83 -12.28
N ILE A 115 21.00 -9.55 -12.98
CA ILE A 115 19.62 -9.13 -13.23
C ILE A 115 18.87 -8.92 -11.90
N TYR A 116 19.01 -9.87 -10.99
CA TYR A 116 18.42 -9.76 -9.65
C TYR A 116 18.90 -8.51 -8.92
N SER A 117 20.21 -8.26 -8.91
CA SER A 117 20.78 -7.06 -8.30
C SER A 117 20.24 -5.77 -8.97
N GLU A 118 20.10 -5.76 -10.28
CA GLU A 118 19.51 -4.62 -11.02
C GLU A 118 18.03 -4.37 -10.61
N ILE A 119 17.26 -5.42 -10.30
CA ILE A 119 15.84 -5.29 -9.92
C ILE A 119 15.69 -4.82 -8.48
N LEU A 120 16.37 -5.46 -7.53
CA LEU A 120 16.11 -5.30 -6.09
C LEU A 120 17.18 -4.49 -5.35
N GLU A 121 18.36 -4.36 -5.90
CA GLU A 121 19.53 -3.74 -5.22
C GLU A 121 19.97 -2.45 -5.89
N SER A 122 19.07 -1.77 -6.61
CA SER A 122 19.35 -0.42 -7.07
C SER A 122 19.60 0.51 -5.87
N LYS A 123 20.42 1.56 -6.07
CA LYS A 123 20.81 2.47 -4.98
C LYS A 123 19.59 3.05 -4.25
N LEU A 124 18.57 3.49 -4.99
CA LEU A 124 17.37 4.08 -4.39
C LEU A 124 16.44 3.00 -3.82
N GLY A 125 16.34 1.84 -4.45
CA GLY A 125 15.59 0.69 -3.93
C GLY A 125 16.10 0.24 -2.57
N LEU A 126 17.41 0.02 -2.43
CA LEU A 126 18.05 -0.33 -1.14
C LEU A 126 17.85 0.77 -0.08
N LYS A 127 18.02 2.04 -0.47
CA LYS A 127 17.80 3.17 0.43
C LYS A 127 16.37 3.17 0.96
N MET A 128 15.37 3.00 0.10
CA MET A 128 13.96 2.96 0.50
C MET A 128 13.64 1.76 1.38
N GLY A 129 14.09 0.56 1.01
CA GLY A 129 13.89 -0.66 1.81
C GLY A 129 14.40 -0.53 3.24
N THR A 130 15.54 0.14 3.43
CA THR A 130 16.11 0.42 4.75
C THR A 130 15.32 1.50 5.51
N LEU A 131 14.81 2.52 4.82
CA LEU A 131 14.13 3.66 5.46
C LEU A 131 12.68 3.37 5.87
N PHE A 132 11.94 2.60 5.07
CA PHE A 132 10.49 2.44 5.26
C PHE A 132 10.04 2.07 6.68
N PRO A 133 10.71 1.18 7.43
CA PRO A 133 10.31 0.88 8.80
C PRO A 133 10.32 2.09 9.73
N ASP A 134 11.29 3.00 9.56
CA ASP A 134 11.58 4.09 10.50
C ASP A 134 10.90 5.42 10.15
N ILE A 135 10.42 5.59 8.91
CA ILE A 135 9.86 6.86 8.43
C ILE A 135 8.35 6.77 8.22
N PHE A 136 7.71 7.93 8.14
CA PHE A 136 6.28 8.02 7.85
C PHE A 136 5.95 7.54 6.44
N ALA A 137 6.62 8.09 5.44
CA ALA A 137 6.45 7.77 4.02
C ALA A 137 7.64 8.31 3.20
N VAL A 138 7.70 7.95 1.93
CA VAL A 138 8.63 8.53 0.95
C VAL A 138 7.83 9.34 -0.08
N ALA A 139 8.21 10.60 -0.28
CA ALA A 139 7.83 11.37 -1.45
C ALA A 139 8.91 11.15 -2.52
N PHE A 140 8.68 10.20 -3.42
CA PHE A 140 9.59 9.85 -4.51
C PHE A 140 9.37 10.82 -5.65
N PHE A 141 10.36 11.69 -5.88
CA PHE A 141 10.27 12.80 -6.82
C PHE A 141 11.10 12.52 -8.07
N VAL A 142 10.48 12.46 -9.23
CA VAL A 142 11.14 12.22 -10.52
C VAL A 142 11.21 13.53 -11.30
N GLU A 143 12.44 13.99 -11.56
CA GLU A 143 12.67 15.19 -12.34
C GLU A 143 12.20 15.04 -13.78
N GLY A 144 11.52 16.07 -14.29
CA GLY A 144 11.23 16.23 -15.69
C GLY A 144 12.30 17.05 -16.41
N LYS A 145 12.09 17.30 -17.70
CA LYS A 145 13.01 18.11 -18.54
C LYS A 145 13.01 19.58 -18.16
N ASP A 146 11.92 20.10 -17.57
CA ASP A 146 11.81 21.52 -17.18
C ASP A 146 12.39 21.75 -15.77
N ALA A 147 13.62 22.28 -15.72
CA ALA A 147 14.31 22.56 -14.47
C ALA A 147 13.59 23.57 -13.56
N ARG A 148 12.81 24.52 -14.13
CA ARG A 148 12.02 25.48 -13.33
C ARG A 148 10.87 24.80 -12.64
N LYS A 149 10.14 23.94 -13.37
CA LYS A 149 9.06 23.13 -12.80
C LYS A 149 9.61 22.14 -11.74
N ASN A 150 10.76 21.53 -11.98
CA ASN A 150 11.40 20.65 -11.00
C ASN A 150 11.66 21.40 -9.68
N LYS A 151 12.27 22.58 -9.73
CA LYS A 151 12.53 23.41 -8.55
C LYS A 151 11.25 23.79 -7.81
N THR A 152 10.23 24.24 -8.54
CA THR A 152 8.94 24.62 -7.96
C THR A 152 8.26 23.41 -7.30
N ALA A 153 8.18 22.28 -8.00
CA ALA A 153 7.59 21.06 -7.47
C ALA A 153 8.29 20.61 -6.17
N LEU A 154 9.61 20.61 -6.15
CA LEU A 154 10.40 20.22 -4.98
C LEU A 154 10.14 21.13 -3.76
N ILE A 155 9.95 22.43 -3.96
CA ILE A 155 9.57 23.36 -2.89
C ILE A 155 8.20 22.97 -2.31
N HIS A 156 7.21 22.68 -3.16
CA HIS A 156 5.87 22.27 -2.72
C HIS A 156 5.89 20.92 -1.99
N ILE A 157 6.67 19.94 -2.50
CA ILE A 157 6.81 18.63 -1.87
C ILE A 157 7.42 18.77 -0.48
N ASN A 158 8.54 19.51 -0.34
CA ASN A 158 9.19 19.72 0.95
C ASN A 158 8.26 20.44 1.95
N LYS A 159 7.53 21.45 1.48
CA LYS A 159 6.53 22.14 2.33
C LYS A 159 5.46 21.16 2.82
N ASN A 160 4.87 20.37 1.92
CA ASN A 160 3.82 19.40 2.29
C ASN A 160 4.35 18.32 3.26
N CYS A 161 5.61 17.87 3.08
CA CYS A 161 6.25 16.94 4.02
C CYS A 161 6.40 17.57 5.42
N ALA A 162 6.85 18.84 5.51
CA ALA A 162 6.97 19.55 6.77
C ALA A 162 5.59 19.81 7.44
N ASP A 163 4.56 20.14 6.64
CA ASP A 163 3.20 20.31 7.15
C ASP A 163 2.68 19.00 7.79
N ILE A 164 2.95 17.83 7.18
CA ILE A 164 2.60 16.52 7.76
C ILE A 164 3.41 16.22 9.01
N GLU A 165 4.73 16.49 9.01
CA GLU A 165 5.59 16.27 10.17
C GLU A 165 5.09 17.05 11.40
N ASN A 166 4.62 18.29 11.20
CA ASN A 166 3.99 19.10 12.25
C ASN A 166 2.67 18.51 12.77
N LEU A 167 1.96 17.71 11.99
CA LEU A 167 0.72 17.05 12.42
C LEU A 167 0.95 15.70 13.10
N MET A 168 2.09 15.05 12.87
CA MET A 168 2.38 13.70 13.37
C MET A 168 2.20 13.53 14.89
N PRO A 169 2.55 14.50 15.75
CA PRO A 169 2.31 14.38 17.18
C PRO A 169 0.83 14.20 17.57
N ASN A 170 -0.08 14.60 16.69
CA ASN A 170 -1.54 14.51 16.90
C ASN A 170 -2.17 13.29 16.17
N MET A 171 -1.37 12.47 15.51
CA MET A 171 -1.86 11.29 14.82
C MET A 171 -2.13 10.13 15.78
N PRO A 172 -3.00 9.16 15.42
CA PRO A 172 -3.36 8.02 16.25
C PRO A 172 -2.16 7.22 16.76
N LYS A 173 -1.09 7.15 15.95
CA LYS A 173 0.16 6.48 16.30
C LYS A 173 1.36 7.36 16.01
N ILE A 174 2.27 7.40 16.96
CA ILE A 174 3.49 8.20 16.87
C ILE A 174 4.52 7.42 16.03
N ILE A 175 4.98 8.05 14.94
CA ILE A 175 6.09 7.59 14.12
C ILE A 175 7.24 8.55 14.33
N LYS A 176 8.44 8.01 14.54
CA LYS A 176 9.60 8.82 14.98
C LYS A 176 10.05 9.84 13.94
N ASN A 177 10.07 9.44 12.66
CA ASN A 177 10.62 10.26 11.59
C ASN A 177 9.52 10.61 10.58
N GLY A 178 9.52 11.85 10.12
CA GLY A 178 8.56 12.37 9.13
C GLY A 178 8.71 11.77 7.73
N PRO A 179 7.94 12.29 6.76
CA PRO A 179 8.10 11.92 5.35
C PRO A 179 9.48 12.35 4.83
N VAL A 180 10.08 11.49 3.99
CA VAL A 180 11.40 11.75 3.38
C VAL A 180 11.24 11.96 1.88
N VAL A 181 11.84 13.03 1.34
CA VAL A 181 11.88 13.26 -0.11
C VAL A 181 13.08 12.54 -0.71
N ILE A 182 12.84 11.71 -1.71
CA ILE A 182 13.89 11.02 -2.49
C ILE A 182 13.79 11.49 -3.93
N PRO A 183 14.69 12.39 -4.36
CA PRO A 183 14.74 12.85 -5.74
C PRO A 183 15.46 11.84 -6.64
N VAL A 184 14.96 11.71 -7.86
CA VAL A 184 15.58 11.03 -8.99
C VAL A 184 15.91 12.08 -10.04
N SER A 185 17.18 12.39 -10.19
CA SER A 185 17.64 13.32 -11.21
C SER A 185 17.63 12.66 -12.61
N THR A 186 17.68 13.47 -13.65
CA THR A 186 17.81 12.95 -15.02
C THR A 186 19.06 12.09 -15.21
N GLY A 187 20.12 12.31 -14.43
CA GLY A 187 21.35 11.50 -14.43
C GLY A 187 21.17 10.11 -13.81
N ASP A 188 20.21 9.93 -12.93
CA ASP A 188 19.94 8.66 -12.23
C ASP A 188 19.10 7.68 -13.10
N PHE A 189 18.51 8.13 -14.19
CA PHE A 189 17.60 7.33 -15.01
C PHE A 189 18.19 6.00 -15.50
N LYS A 190 19.47 5.98 -15.79
CA LYS A 190 20.13 4.75 -16.25
C LYS A 190 20.35 3.75 -15.11
N SER A 191 20.75 4.20 -13.94
CA SER A 191 21.01 3.34 -12.77
C SER A 191 19.72 2.86 -12.08
N GLU A 192 18.64 3.66 -12.15
CA GLU A 192 17.36 3.35 -11.54
C GLU A 192 16.30 2.88 -12.57
N LYS A 193 16.76 2.42 -13.74
CA LYS A 193 15.90 2.12 -14.89
C LYS A 193 14.76 1.15 -14.57
N LEU A 194 15.04 0.08 -13.81
CA LEU A 194 14.02 -0.93 -13.49
C LEU A 194 13.05 -0.45 -12.41
N LEU A 195 13.54 0.32 -11.45
CA LEU A 195 12.68 0.98 -10.47
C LEU A 195 11.73 1.97 -11.16
N LEU A 196 12.22 2.80 -12.07
CA LEU A 196 11.41 3.73 -12.85
C LEU A 196 10.43 2.98 -13.78
N TRP A 197 10.89 1.91 -14.44
CA TRP A 197 10.02 1.08 -15.26
C TRP A 197 8.87 0.46 -14.46
N SER A 198 9.13 0.04 -13.22
CA SER A 198 8.06 -0.47 -12.33
C SER A 198 6.98 0.57 -12.05
N LEU A 199 7.33 1.85 -12.08
CA LEU A 199 6.43 3.00 -11.94
C LEU A 199 5.80 3.47 -13.27
N GLY A 200 6.05 2.75 -14.37
CA GLY A 200 5.56 3.13 -15.70
C GLY A 200 6.38 4.23 -16.38
N ILE A 201 7.60 4.52 -15.90
CA ILE A 201 8.45 5.57 -16.45
C ILE A 201 9.60 4.94 -17.23
N GLU A 202 9.55 5.06 -18.55
CA GLU A 202 10.59 4.51 -19.44
C GLU A 202 11.61 5.56 -19.90
N LYS A 203 11.25 6.82 -19.86
CA LYS A 203 12.08 7.95 -20.29
C LYS A 203 11.84 9.14 -19.38
N VAL A 204 12.78 10.10 -19.40
CA VAL A 204 12.65 11.36 -18.68
C VAL A 204 11.32 12.04 -19.06
N PRO A 205 10.41 12.28 -18.11
CA PRO A 205 9.13 12.92 -18.39
C PRO A 205 9.31 14.40 -18.77
N GLU A 206 8.35 14.97 -19.48
CA GLU A 206 8.39 16.39 -19.84
C GLU A 206 8.28 17.30 -18.61
N GLU A 207 7.43 16.91 -17.65
CA GLU A 207 7.20 17.59 -16.39
C GLU A 207 7.53 16.67 -15.20
N PRO A 208 7.86 17.23 -14.03
CA PRO A 208 8.15 16.40 -12.86
C PRO A 208 6.93 15.59 -12.42
N LEU A 209 7.22 14.43 -11.87
CA LEU A 209 6.26 13.52 -11.26
C LEU A 209 6.61 13.28 -9.80
N ALA A 210 5.60 13.00 -8.97
CA ALA A 210 5.81 12.52 -7.62
C ALA A 210 4.94 11.30 -7.35
N PHE A 211 5.51 10.33 -6.62
CA PHE A 211 4.81 9.15 -6.10
C PHE A 211 4.95 9.16 -4.58
N ILE A 212 3.87 8.88 -3.88
CA ILE A 212 3.93 8.75 -2.42
C ILE A 212 3.96 7.26 -2.07
N LEU A 213 5.09 6.86 -1.49
CA LEU A 213 5.39 5.46 -1.18
C LEU A 213 5.36 5.24 0.33
N TYR A 214 4.84 4.11 0.77
CA TYR A 214 4.75 3.74 2.18
C TYR A 214 4.76 2.21 2.36
N GLY A 215 4.83 1.76 3.59
CA GLY A 215 4.82 0.34 3.88
C GLY A 215 5.96 -0.41 3.18
N ARG A 216 5.65 -1.52 2.52
CA ARG A 216 6.60 -2.29 1.69
C ARG A 216 6.68 -1.74 0.27
N GLY A 217 6.89 -0.44 0.10
CA GLY A 217 7.00 0.18 -1.22
C GLY A 217 5.67 0.28 -1.97
N ARG A 218 4.55 0.39 -1.26
CA ARG A 218 3.23 0.64 -1.85
C ARG A 218 3.07 2.09 -2.25
N ILE A 219 2.43 2.32 -3.37
CA ILE A 219 2.07 3.65 -3.86
C ILE A 219 0.67 3.96 -3.36
N ILE A 220 0.47 5.09 -2.67
CA ILE A 220 -0.87 5.58 -2.38
C ILE A 220 -1.36 6.47 -3.51
N GLY A 221 -2.52 6.13 -4.06
CA GLY A 221 -3.10 6.86 -5.19
C GLY A 221 -2.30 6.71 -6.49
N GLU A 222 -2.37 7.72 -7.32
CA GLU A 222 -1.74 7.78 -8.64
C GLU A 222 -0.48 8.64 -8.63
N ALA A 223 0.28 8.62 -9.72
CA ALA A 223 1.37 9.56 -9.95
C ALA A 223 0.85 11.00 -9.95
N LEU A 224 1.47 11.86 -9.17
CA LEU A 224 1.16 13.28 -9.12
C LEU A 224 1.99 14.04 -10.17
N GLY A 225 1.34 14.62 -11.16
CA GLY A 225 1.96 15.54 -12.10
C GLY A 225 2.20 16.93 -11.49
N PHE A 226 2.86 17.82 -12.22
CA PHE A 226 3.24 19.15 -11.74
C PHE A 226 2.06 19.93 -11.12
N LYS A 227 0.90 19.94 -11.78
CA LYS A 227 -0.32 20.62 -11.29
C LYS A 227 -0.75 20.05 -9.94
N GLN A 228 -0.90 18.73 -9.82
CA GLN A 228 -1.33 18.11 -8.58
C GLN A 228 -0.34 18.33 -7.43
N ILE A 229 0.97 18.31 -7.73
CA ILE A 229 2.02 18.62 -6.73
C ILE A 229 1.84 20.03 -6.18
N THR A 230 1.62 21.02 -7.04
CA THR A 230 1.48 22.43 -6.65
C THR A 230 0.14 22.73 -5.96
N GLU A 231 -0.91 21.97 -6.23
CA GLU A 231 -2.24 22.08 -5.63
C GLU A 231 -2.42 21.26 -4.33
N GLY A 232 -1.35 20.73 -3.74
CA GLY A 232 -1.38 20.04 -2.44
C GLY A 232 -1.69 18.55 -2.51
N GLY A 233 -1.58 17.91 -3.67
CA GLY A 233 -1.79 16.47 -3.83
C GLY A 233 -0.88 15.62 -2.94
N VAL A 234 0.37 16.06 -2.74
CA VAL A 234 1.33 15.40 -1.83
C VAL A 234 0.81 15.41 -0.39
N TYR A 235 0.35 16.55 0.10
CA TYR A 235 -0.24 16.65 1.45
C TYR A 235 -1.44 15.72 1.60
N LYS A 236 -2.34 15.73 0.60
CA LYS A 236 -3.53 14.88 0.59
C LYS A 236 -3.16 13.39 0.72
N TYR A 237 -2.20 12.90 -0.06
CA TYR A 237 -1.80 11.49 -0.01
C TYR A 237 -1.06 11.14 1.28
N LEU A 238 -0.18 12.00 1.75
CA LEU A 238 0.51 11.79 3.02
C LEU A 238 -0.49 11.76 4.19
N SER A 239 -1.50 12.64 4.23
CA SER A 239 -2.50 12.66 5.30
C SER A 239 -3.30 11.35 5.39
N MET A 240 -3.56 10.69 4.25
CA MET A 240 -4.25 9.40 4.20
C MET A 240 -3.44 8.27 4.86
N ILE A 241 -2.10 8.30 4.76
CA ILE A 241 -1.22 7.25 5.33
C ILE A 241 -1.29 7.23 6.85
N GLY A 242 -1.44 8.40 7.49
CA GLY A 242 -1.57 8.52 8.94
C GLY A 242 -2.97 8.27 9.48
N ALA A 243 -3.97 8.14 8.60
CA ALA A 243 -5.34 7.91 9.00
C ALA A 243 -5.55 6.49 9.55
N ASP A 244 -6.56 6.35 10.38
CA ASP A 244 -7.05 5.04 10.80
C ASP A 244 -7.63 4.28 9.61
N CYS A 245 -7.33 2.99 9.51
CA CYS A 245 -7.73 2.15 8.39
C CYS A 245 -9.25 1.97 8.23
N GLU A 246 -10.04 2.23 9.28
CA GLU A 246 -11.51 2.14 9.26
C GLU A 246 -12.18 3.45 8.82
N CYS A 247 -11.43 4.51 8.50
CA CYS A 247 -11.97 5.82 8.17
C CYS A 247 -12.61 5.93 6.77
N GLY A 248 -13.01 4.81 6.16
CA GLY A 248 -13.75 4.81 4.89
C GLY A 248 -12.90 5.04 3.63
N LEU A 249 -11.58 4.85 3.73
CA LEU A 249 -10.71 4.85 2.55
C LEU A 249 -10.97 3.60 1.71
N ASP A 250 -11.13 3.80 0.39
CA ASP A 250 -11.22 2.70 -0.56
C ASP A 250 -9.96 1.80 -0.47
N ARG A 251 -10.17 0.48 -0.56
CA ARG A 251 -9.10 -0.52 -0.56
C ARG A 251 -8.00 -0.23 -1.59
N LYS A 252 -8.35 0.29 -2.76
CA LYS A 252 -7.40 0.72 -3.80
C LYS A 252 -6.37 1.72 -3.28
N TRP A 253 -6.76 2.61 -2.37
CA TRP A 253 -5.88 3.60 -1.78
C TRP A 253 -4.99 3.02 -0.69
N MET A 254 -5.50 2.05 0.08
CA MET A 254 -4.77 1.39 1.17
C MET A 254 -3.80 0.32 0.68
N LEU A 255 -4.07 -0.30 -0.46
CA LEU A 255 -3.29 -1.39 -1.04
C LEU A 255 -2.97 -1.10 -2.51
N GLY A 256 -2.32 0.04 -2.77
CA GLY A 256 -1.86 0.42 -4.10
C GLY A 256 -0.73 -0.46 -4.60
N HIS A 257 -0.35 -0.25 -5.87
CA HIS A 257 0.76 -0.94 -6.51
C HIS A 257 2.05 -0.87 -5.67
N GLN A 258 2.86 -1.92 -5.75
CA GLN A 258 4.15 -1.98 -5.10
C GLN A 258 5.29 -1.89 -6.14
N ILE A 259 6.36 -1.19 -5.76
CA ILE A 259 7.64 -1.30 -6.47
C ILE A 259 8.31 -2.63 -6.12
N PRO A 260 9.19 -3.17 -6.99
CA PRO A 260 10.05 -4.29 -6.60
C PRO A 260 10.96 -3.84 -5.46
N LEU A 261 10.91 -4.54 -4.34
CA LEU A 261 11.60 -4.14 -3.12
C LEU A 261 12.27 -5.34 -2.45
N LEU A 262 13.53 -5.17 -2.08
CA LEU A 262 14.20 -6.10 -1.20
C LEU A 262 13.65 -5.94 0.22
N TRP A 263 12.87 -6.93 0.66
CA TRP A 263 12.37 -7.04 2.02
C TRP A 263 12.90 -8.32 2.62
N ASN A 264 13.69 -8.20 3.67
CA ASN A 264 14.34 -9.34 4.29
C ASN A 264 13.89 -9.54 5.75
N MET A 265 14.35 -10.62 6.36
CA MET A 265 14.02 -10.96 7.73
C MET A 265 14.42 -9.86 8.73
N ASP A 266 15.55 -9.17 8.49
CA ASP A 266 16.02 -8.08 9.38
C ASP A 266 15.06 -6.89 9.34
N SER A 267 14.61 -6.49 8.13
CA SER A 267 13.60 -5.44 7.95
C SER A 267 12.28 -5.80 8.65
N ARG A 268 11.85 -7.07 8.54
CA ARG A 268 10.65 -7.57 9.21
C ARG A 268 10.78 -7.55 10.73
N GLN A 269 11.91 -8.04 11.27
CA GLN A 269 12.16 -8.03 12.71
C GLN A 269 12.27 -6.61 13.26
N HIS A 270 12.93 -5.72 12.53
CA HIS A 270 13.02 -4.32 12.90
C HIS A 270 11.64 -3.66 12.96
N LEU A 271 10.83 -3.83 11.91
CA LEU A 271 9.45 -3.34 11.89
C LEU A 271 8.63 -3.89 13.06
N THR A 272 8.71 -5.21 13.33
CA THR A 272 7.99 -5.86 14.44
C THR A 272 8.32 -5.20 15.80
N LYS A 273 9.58 -4.81 16.02
CA LYS A 273 9.98 -4.08 17.23
C LYS A 273 9.39 -2.68 17.29
N LEU A 274 9.26 -2.00 16.15
CA LEU A 274 8.72 -0.64 16.08
C LEU A 274 7.21 -0.59 16.29
N VAL A 275 6.46 -1.50 15.63
CA VAL A 275 4.99 -1.49 15.69
C VAL A 275 4.41 -2.33 16.84
N GLY A 276 5.24 -3.19 17.46
CA GLY A 276 4.85 -4.01 18.60
C GLY A 276 4.14 -5.33 18.23
N PHE A 277 4.02 -5.67 16.95
CA PHE A 277 3.45 -6.92 16.46
C PHE A 277 4.05 -7.31 15.12
N ASP A 278 4.03 -8.62 14.80
CA ASP A 278 4.43 -9.10 13.47
C ASP A 278 3.27 -8.90 12.48
N VAL A 279 3.45 -8.00 11.51
CA VAL A 279 2.44 -7.66 10.49
C VAL A 279 2.05 -8.84 9.60
N ASP A 280 2.90 -9.87 9.50
CA ASP A 280 2.65 -11.08 8.71
C ASP A 280 2.17 -12.27 9.59
N ASN A 281 1.89 -12.03 10.86
CA ASN A 281 1.26 -13.05 11.71
C ASN A 281 -0.12 -13.40 11.14
N PRO A 282 -0.48 -14.69 10.96
CA PRO A 282 -1.75 -15.08 10.36
C PRO A 282 -2.99 -14.50 11.04
N MET A 283 -2.98 -14.33 12.36
CA MET A 283 -4.09 -13.72 13.11
C MET A 283 -4.22 -12.22 12.80
N ILE A 284 -3.09 -11.51 12.73
CA ILE A 284 -3.05 -10.09 12.35
C ILE A 284 -3.51 -9.90 10.91
N LEU A 285 -3.03 -10.75 9.99
CA LEU A 285 -3.46 -10.73 8.59
C LEU A 285 -4.97 -11.00 8.44
N ALA A 286 -5.51 -11.95 9.20
CA ALA A 286 -6.95 -12.23 9.21
C ALA A 286 -7.76 -11.03 9.72
N GLU A 287 -7.28 -10.33 10.75
CA GLU A 287 -7.93 -9.13 11.28
C GLU A 287 -7.87 -7.97 10.26
N MET A 288 -6.69 -7.69 9.69
CA MET A 288 -6.52 -6.70 8.64
C MET A 288 -7.38 -7.01 7.40
N SER A 289 -7.43 -8.28 6.96
CA SER A 289 -8.29 -8.72 5.86
C SER A 289 -9.76 -8.46 6.13
N ARG A 290 -10.23 -8.67 7.35
CA ARG A 290 -11.62 -8.40 7.76
C ARG A 290 -11.94 -6.92 7.70
N ILE A 291 -11.01 -6.05 8.10
CA ILE A 291 -11.16 -4.60 7.99
C ILE A 291 -11.27 -4.18 6.52
N LEU A 292 -10.37 -4.73 5.68
CA LEU A 292 -10.35 -4.45 4.25
C LEU A 292 -11.55 -5.02 3.48
N ALA A 293 -12.20 -6.07 4.00
CA ALA A 293 -13.38 -6.69 3.40
C ALA A 293 -14.69 -6.01 3.80
N LYS A 294 -14.69 -5.17 4.83
CA LYS A 294 -15.85 -4.31 5.12
C LYS A 294 -16.05 -3.38 3.92
N GLU A 295 -17.01 -3.70 3.07
CA GLU A 295 -17.47 -2.77 2.07
C GLU A 295 -17.86 -1.47 2.77
N THR A 296 -17.42 -0.36 2.22
CA THR A 296 -17.88 0.95 2.66
C THR A 296 -19.37 1.08 2.33
N THR A 297 -20.23 0.54 3.19
CA THR A 297 -21.67 0.83 3.23
C THR A 297 -21.96 2.28 3.65
N ALA A 298 -20.95 3.14 3.64
CA ALA A 298 -21.06 4.58 3.87
C ALA A 298 -21.36 5.34 2.57
N GLY A 299 -22.28 4.85 1.78
CA GLY A 299 -22.93 5.60 0.71
C GLY A 299 -24.25 6.15 1.20
N ALA A 300 -24.26 7.02 2.20
CA ALA A 300 -25.34 8.02 2.40
C ALA A 300 -25.10 8.79 3.68
N THR A 301 -24.95 10.06 3.53
CA THR A 301 -24.97 11.18 4.47
C THR A 301 -23.60 11.70 4.93
N GLY A 302 -23.13 12.71 4.23
CA GLY A 302 -22.39 13.81 4.84
C GLY A 302 -20.86 13.70 4.96
N SER A 303 -20.20 13.00 4.06
CA SER A 303 -18.75 13.16 3.88
C SER A 303 -18.50 14.02 2.65
N VAL A 304 -17.64 15.02 2.82
CA VAL A 304 -17.09 15.79 1.70
C VAL A 304 -16.45 14.81 0.74
N ALA A 305 -17.13 14.51 -0.35
CA ALA A 305 -16.64 13.66 -1.42
C ALA A 305 -15.47 14.39 -2.10
N PHE A 306 -14.24 14.06 -1.70
CA PHE A 306 -13.08 14.31 -2.53
C PHE A 306 -13.06 13.22 -3.61
N ALA A 307 -13.87 13.39 -4.65
CA ALA A 307 -13.67 12.66 -5.90
C ALA A 307 -12.41 13.25 -6.56
N PRO A 308 -11.34 12.48 -6.79
CA PRO A 308 -10.29 12.89 -7.69
C PRO A 308 -10.93 12.98 -9.09
N GLU A 309 -10.72 14.10 -9.79
CA GLU A 309 -10.93 14.09 -11.22
C GLU A 309 -10.04 13.00 -11.80
N THR A 310 -10.67 11.97 -12.34
CA THR A 310 -9.98 10.85 -12.99
C THR A 310 -9.24 11.40 -14.19
N ILE A 311 -7.91 11.40 -14.12
CA ILE A 311 -7.09 11.48 -15.33
C ILE A 311 -7.30 10.13 -16.02
N ASP A 312 -7.96 10.18 -17.17
CA ASP A 312 -8.32 9.04 -18.01
C ASP A 312 -7.03 8.41 -18.57
N LEU A 313 -6.48 7.43 -17.83
CA LEU A 313 -5.30 6.67 -18.25
C LEU A 313 -5.59 5.79 -19.48
N ASP A 314 -6.86 5.52 -19.80
CA ASP A 314 -7.25 4.75 -20.98
C ASP A 314 -6.93 5.47 -22.31
N LYS A 315 -6.73 6.76 -22.27
CA LYS A 315 -6.26 7.52 -23.46
C LYS A 315 -4.76 7.43 -23.70
N THR A 316 -4.00 7.01 -22.71
CA THR A 316 -2.53 6.88 -22.82
C THR A 316 -2.11 5.43 -23.10
N PHE A 317 -2.93 4.45 -22.74
CA PHE A 317 -2.67 3.00 -22.94
C PHE A 317 -3.93 2.36 -23.53
N GLY A 318 -3.89 2.09 -24.84
CA GLY A 318 -5.04 1.63 -25.64
C GLY A 318 -5.75 0.39 -25.10
N ASN A 319 -7.07 0.47 -25.20
CA ASN A 319 -8.15 -0.50 -25.05
C ASN A 319 -7.82 -1.99 -25.14
N GLN A 320 -8.33 -2.76 -24.17
CA GLN A 320 -9.19 -3.90 -24.47
C GLN A 320 -10.14 -4.23 -23.31
N SER A 321 -11.43 -4.03 -23.57
CA SER A 321 -12.55 -4.39 -22.69
C SER A 321 -13.00 -5.82 -22.95
N SER A 322 -13.33 -6.56 -21.91
CA SER A 322 -14.23 -7.70 -22.00
C SER A 322 -15.25 -7.63 -20.86
N GLY A 323 -16.50 -7.42 -21.22
CA GLY A 323 -17.61 -7.40 -20.27
C GLY A 323 -18.00 -8.81 -19.84
N SER A 324 -18.42 -8.94 -18.61
CA SER A 324 -19.28 -10.04 -18.17
C SER A 324 -20.34 -9.51 -17.22
N ASN A 325 -21.58 -9.56 -17.69
CA ASN A 325 -22.80 -9.34 -16.90
C ASN A 325 -22.99 -10.53 -15.95
N SER A 326 -23.16 -10.27 -14.67
CA SER A 326 -23.72 -11.22 -13.72
C SER A 326 -24.87 -10.57 -12.94
N THR A 327 -26.05 -11.09 -13.17
CA THR A 327 -27.31 -10.77 -12.50
C THR A 327 -27.27 -11.33 -11.08
N SER A 328 -27.39 -10.49 -10.06
CA SER A 328 -27.48 -10.92 -8.66
C SER A 328 -28.92 -10.90 -8.17
N THR A 329 -29.38 -12.06 -7.75
CA THR A 329 -30.66 -12.28 -7.06
C THR A 329 -30.51 -11.85 -5.60
N GLN A 330 -31.37 -10.93 -5.15
CA GLN A 330 -31.43 -10.47 -3.76
C GLN A 330 -32.10 -11.48 -2.85
N GLN A 331 -31.42 -11.86 -1.76
CA GLN A 331 -32.02 -12.49 -0.57
C GLN A 331 -32.04 -11.48 0.59
N PRO A 332 -33.11 -11.44 1.43
CA PRO A 332 -33.17 -10.48 2.52
C PRO A 332 -32.25 -10.88 3.69
N GLU A 333 -31.38 -9.99 4.03
CA GLU A 333 -30.37 -10.15 5.07
C GLU A 333 -30.89 -9.63 6.42
N ASN A 334 -30.90 -10.50 7.42
CA ASN A 334 -31.18 -10.15 8.82
C ASN A 334 -29.92 -9.47 9.41
N GLU A 335 -30.00 -8.18 9.68
CA GLU A 335 -28.89 -7.39 10.25
C GLU A 335 -28.74 -7.62 11.77
N PRO A 336 -27.68 -8.32 12.23
CA PRO A 336 -27.46 -8.52 13.69
C PRO A 336 -27.03 -7.25 14.42
N GLY A 337 -26.62 -6.19 13.71
CA GLY A 337 -26.14 -4.95 14.31
C GLY A 337 -27.22 -4.10 14.98
N LYS A 338 -28.43 -4.09 14.46
CA LYS A 338 -29.55 -3.30 15.05
C LYS A 338 -30.02 -3.87 16.38
N ALA A 339 -30.03 -5.19 16.52
CA ALA A 339 -30.40 -5.84 17.79
C ALA A 339 -29.42 -5.49 18.91
N LEU A 340 -28.14 -5.38 18.59
CA LEU A 340 -27.08 -5.05 19.55
C LEU A 340 -27.18 -3.58 20.01
N ILE A 341 -27.48 -2.67 19.09
CA ILE A 341 -27.70 -1.24 19.41
C ILE A 341 -28.93 -1.06 20.28
N TYR A 342 -30.05 -1.73 19.94
CA TYR A 342 -31.27 -1.65 20.78
C TYR A 342 -31.07 -2.27 22.16
N SER A 343 -30.30 -3.36 22.28
CA SER A 343 -29.98 -3.96 23.59
C SER A 343 -29.10 -3.05 24.45
N MET A 344 -28.15 -2.33 23.86
CA MET A 344 -27.32 -1.34 24.56
C MET A 344 -28.15 -0.12 25.03
N ILE A 345 -29.04 0.38 24.18
CA ILE A 345 -29.94 1.49 24.55
C ILE A 345 -30.90 1.06 25.68
N ALA A 346 -31.45 -0.15 25.61
CA ALA A 346 -32.31 -0.69 26.65
C ALA A 346 -31.56 -0.83 27.99
N LEU A 347 -30.32 -1.35 27.97
CA LEU A 347 -29.48 -1.47 29.16
C LEU A 347 -29.18 -0.11 29.76
N PHE A 348 -28.89 0.90 28.95
CA PHE A 348 -28.62 2.27 29.39
C PHE A 348 -29.85 2.90 30.04
N LEU A 349 -31.03 2.69 29.49
CA LEU A 349 -32.31 3.18 30.08
C LEU A 349 -32.61 2.49 31.41
N ILE A 350 -32.36 1.18 31.53
CA ILE A 350 -32.56 0.44 32.79
C ILE A 350 -31.62 0.97 33.90
N VAL A 351 -30.33 1.15 33.58
CA VAL A 351 -29.34 1.66 34.55
C VAL A 351 -29.67 3.10 34.97
N SER A 352 -30.16 3.94 34.04
CA SER A 352 -30.60 5.30 34.34
C SER A 352 -31.82 5.32 35.23
N LEU A 353 -32.83 4.45 34.98
CA LEU A 353 -34.04 4.33 35.83
C LEU A 353 -33.70 3.82 37.22
N VAL A 354 -32.83 2.83 37.35
CA VAL A 354 -32.37 2.34 38.66
C VAL A 354 -31.63 3.43 39.42
N GLY A 355 -30.77 4.21 38.74
CA GLY A 355 -30.09 5.35 39.35
C GLY A 355 -31.05 6.42 39.90
N VAL A 356 -32.08 6.77 39.11
CA VAL A 356 -33.12 7.70 39.51
C VAL A 356 -33.93 7.13 40.68
N PHE A 357 -34.33 5.86 40.63
CA PHE A 357 -35.08 5.20 41.72
C PHE A 357 -34.30 5.18 43.04
N ILE A 358 -33.00 4.89 43.01
CA ILE A 358 -32.12 4.92 44.21
C ILE A 358 -32.03 6.35 44.77
N LEU A 359 -31.98 7.38 43.91
CA LEU A 359 -31.96 8.78 44.33
C LEU A 359 -33.26 9.20 45.02
N PHE A 360 -34.41 8.77 44.47
CA PHE A 360 -35.72 9.06 45.10
C PHE A 360 -35.92 8.32 46.43
N ARG A 361 -35.48 7.06 46.53
CA ARG A 361 -35.58 6.29 47.79
C ARG A 361 -34.71 6.82 48.91
N LYS A 362 -33.69 7.61 48.62
CA LYS A 362 -32.78 8.20 49.62
C LYS A 362 -33.26 9.57 50.10
N LYS A 363 -34.36 10.11 49.55
CA LYS A 363 -34.92 11.42 49.89
C LYS A 363 -36.18 11.32 50.75
N ASN A 364 -36.74 10.11 50.94
CA ASN A 364 -37.74 9.72 51.92
C ASN A 364 -37.08 8.90 53.03
#